data_e9583fbf2a832cb2da0d772b6a85b99f
#
_entry.id   e9583fbf2a832cb2da0d772b6a85b99f
#
_cell.length_a   1.000
_cell.length_b   1.000
_cell.length_c   1.000
_cell.angle_alpha   90.00
_cell.angle_beta   90.00
_cell.angle_gamma   90.00
#
_symmetry.space_group_name_H-M   'P 1'
#
loop_
_entity.id
_entity.type
_entity.pdbx_description
1 polymer ?
#
loop_
_entity_poly.entity_id
_entity_poly.type
_entity_poly.pdbx_seq_one_letter_code
_entity_poly.pdbx_strand_id
1 'polypeptide(L)'
;IDDVKVFIDPDSSTDEEVVLVFKVRTKPRIGEIKFSGNDELSNRKLEKEIEISVGELFDEAEIKADQIALEELYLEKGFWNSRIESEVKQMSDKKNVSILFRIVENEKRKIRKISFEGNENLSARKLLKKMETAPWRFWRFWQK
;
A
#
# COMPACT_ATOMS: atom_id res chain seq x y z
N ILE A 1 -1.07 -19.24 -13.10
CA ILE A 1 -2.00 -20.32 -12.71
C ILE A 1 -1.95 -20.37 -11.20
N ASP A 2 -3.12 -20.13 -10.56
CA ASP A 2 -3.20 -20.01 -9.11
C ASP A 2 -3.60 -21.33 -8.45
N ASP A 3 -4.46 -22.10 -9.09
CA ASP A 3 -4.92 -23.38 -8.59
C ASP A 3 -5.27 -24.30 -9.76
N VAL A 4 -4.84 -25.57 -9.65
CA VAL A 4 -5.20 -26.63 -10.59
C VAL A 4 -5.82 -27.76 -9.80
N LYS A 5 -7.11 -27.99 -9.98
CA LYS A 5 -7.82 -29.13 -9.41
C LYS A 5 -8.05 -30.18 -10.46
N VAL A 6 -7.70 -31.42 -10.15
CA VAL A 6 -7.92 -32.55 -11.02
C VAL A 6 -9.07 -33.38 -10.44
N PHE A 7 -10.06 -33.67 -11.25
CA PHE A 7 -11.20 -34.49 -10.89
C PHE A 7 -11.32 -35.65 -11.87
N ILE A 8 -11.81 -36.77 -11.39
CA ILE A 8 -12.35 -37.83 -12.24
C ILE A 8 -13.79 -37.46 -12.53
N ASP A 9 -14.15 -37.39 -13.79
CA ASP A 9 -15.55 -37.21 -14.21
C ASP A 9 -16.27 -38.56 -14.13
N PRO A 10 -17.16 -38.77 -13.14
CA PRO A 10 -17.83 -40.04 -12.98
C PRO A 10 -18.87 -40.31 -14.08
N ASP A 11 -19.42 -39.27 -14.69
CA ASP A 11 -20.48 -39.39 -15.70
C ASP A 11 -19.93 -39.78 -17.08
N SER A 12 -18.64 -39.46 -17.33
CA SER A 12 -17.97 -39.76 -18.61
C SER A 12 -16.94 -40.89 -18.48
N SER A 13 -16.73 -41.47 -17.29
CA SER A 13 -15.80 -42.56 -17.05
C SER A 13 -16.52 -43.91 -17.19
N THR A 14 -15.82 -44.92 -17.74
CA THR A 14 -16.27 -46.32 -17.83
C THR A 14 -15.40 -47.21 -16.99
N ASP A 15 -15.73 -48.51 -16.89
CA ASP A 15 -14.89 -49.48 -16.12
C ASP A 15 -13.48 -49.66 -16.71
N GLU A 16 -13.28 -49.32 -18.01
CA GLU A 16 -12.00 -49.44 -18.72
C GLU A 16 -11.31 -48.08 -18.98
N GLU A 17 -12.05 -46.95 -18.91
CA GLU A 17 -11.54 -45.60 -19.28
C GLU A 17 -11.91 -44.58 -18.19
N VAL A 18 -10.95 -43.75 -17.81
CA VAL A 18 -11.14 -42.65 -16.85
C VAL A 18 -10.94 -41.31 -17.53
N VAL A 19 -11.94 -40.45 -17.40
CA VAL A 19 -11.85 -39.05 -17.88
C VAL A 19 -11.36 -38.14 -16.76
N LEU A 20 -10.19 -37.51 -16.96
CA LEU A 20 -9.62 -36.55 -16.04
C LEU A 20 -9.98 -35.13 -16.49
N VAL A 21 -10.60 -34.38 -15.58
CA VAL A 21 -10.94 -32.97 -15.77
C VAL A 21 -9.99 -32.09 -14.99
N PHE A 22 -9.22 -31.25 -15.68
CA PHE A 22 -8.34 -30.25 -15.10
C PHE A 22 -9.09 -28.93 -15.00
N LYS A 23 -9.47 -28.52 -13.79
CA LYS A 23 -10.05 -27.19 -13.53
C LYS A 23 -8.94 -26.22 -13.15
N VAL A 24 -8.61 -25.31 -14.06
CA VAL A 24 -7.56 -24.31 -13.88
C VAL A 24 -8.19 -22.98 -13.50
N ARG A 25 -7.68 -22.36 -12.43
CA ARG A 25 -7.98 -20.97 -12.07
C ARG A 25 -6.79 -20.09 -12.44
N THR A 26 -7.07 -19.01 -13.13
CA THR A 26 -6.09 -17.97 -13.43
C THR A 26 -6.25 -16.82 -12.43
N LYS A 27 -5.14 -16.24 -11.96
CA LYS A 27 -5.19 -14.99 -11.20
C LYS A 27 -5.80 -13.89 -12.08
N PRO A 28 -6.69 -13.05 -11.53
CA PRO A 28 -7.18 -11.87 -12.26
C PRO A 28 -6.03 -10.89 -12.49
N ARG A 29 -6.23 -9.93 -13.41
CA ARG A 29 -5.31 -8.81 -13.60
C ARG A 29 -5.86 -7.57 -12.93
N ILE A 30 -4.96 -6.67 -12.58
CA ILE A 30 -5.32 -5.33 -12.11
C ILE A 30 -5.83 -4.53 -13.30
N GLY A 31 -7.11 -4.22 -13.33
CA GLY A 31 -7.75 -3.44 -14.39
C GLY A 31 -7.76 -1.96 -14.10
N GLU A 32 -7.80 -1.58 -12.83
CA GLU A 32 -7.88 -0.19 -12.40
C GLU A 32 -7.35 -0.02 -10.98
N ILE A 33 -6.67 1.12 -10.74
CA ILE A 33 -6.22 1.55 -9.42
C ILE A 33 -6.80 2.93 -9.15
N LYS A 34 -7.44 3.09 -8.00
CA LYS A 34 -8.07 4.35 -7.57
C LYS A 34 -7.64 4.74 -6.16
N PHE A 35 -7.62 6.04 -5.91
CA PHE A 35 -7.42 6.62 -4.59
C PHE A 35 -8.64 7.46 -4.23
N SER A 36 -8.99 7.50 -2.95
CA SER A 36 -10.06 8.35 -2.43
C SER A 36 -9.72 8.87 -1.04
N GLY A 37 -10.11 10.11 -0.73
CA GLY A 37 -9.85 10.76 0.55
C GLY A 37 -8.43 11.32 0.70
N ASN A 38 -7.70 11.46 -0.40
CA ASN A 38 -6.34 12.01 -0.47
C ASN A 38 -6.36 13.50 -0.86
N ASP A 39 -6.94 14.33 0.01
CA ASP A 39 -7.12 15.76 -0.26
C ASP A 39 -5.79 16.53 -0.26
N GLU A 40 -4.83 16.11 0.56
CA GLU A 40 -3.53 16.75 0.73
C GLU A 40 -2.44 16.23 -0.23
N LEU A 41 -2.55 14.99 -0.69
CA LEU A 41 -1.60 14.39 -1.63
C LEU A 41 -2.29 14.05 -2.96
N SER A 42 -1.69 14.48 -4.07
CA SER A 42 -2.22 14.19 -5.40
C SER A 42 -2.10 12.72 -5.77
N ASN A 43 -3.04 12.19 -6.59
CA ASN A 43 -3.00 10.82 -7.10
C ASN A 43 -1.66 10.49 -7.74
N ARG A 44 -1.11 11.40 -8.56
CA ARG A 44 0.21 11.23 -9.20
C ARG A 44 1.35 10.95 -8.22
N LYS A 45 1.24 11.46 -6.99
CA LYS A 45 2.25 11.25 -5.96
C LYS A 45 2.08 9.88 -5.32
N LEU A 46 0.83 9.47 -5.08
CA LEU A 46 0.50 8.14 -4.56
C LEU A 46 0.85 7.05 -5.56
N GLU A 47 0.56 7.26 -6.86
CA GLU A 47 0.93 6.35 -7.95
C GLU A 47 2.44 6.10 -8.08
N LYS A 48 3.26 7.04 -7.65
CA LYS A 48 4.73 6.88 -7.67
C LYS A 48 5.26 6.09 -6.49
N GLU A 49 4.49 5.98 -5.44
CA GLU A 49 4.87 5.30 -4.21
C GLU A 49 4.49 3.82 -4.23
N ILE A 50 3.45 3.45 -4.99
CA ILE A 50 3.02 2.07 -5.15
C ILE A 50 3.84 1.37 -6.24
N GLU A 51 4.05 0.06 -6.05
CA GLU A 51 4.77 -0.78 -7.02
C GLU A 51 3.82 -1.45 -8.01
N ILE A 52 2.58 -1.77 -7.60
CA ILE A 52 1.60 -2.40 -8.47
C ILE A 52 1.20 -1.51 -9.64
N SER A 53 0.93 -2.12 -10.81
CA SER A 53 0.55 -1.42 -12.02
C SER A 53 -0.66 -2.05 -12.71
N VAL A 54 -1.42 -1.24 -13.45
CA VAL A 54 -2.54 -1.73 -14.26
C VAL A 54 -2.05 -2.71 -15.33
N GLY A 55 -2.69 -3.86 -15.43
CA GLY A 55 -2.33 -4.94 -16.36
C GLY A 55 -1.52 -6.07 -15.72
N GLU A 56 -0.95 -5.87 -14.53
CA GLU A 56 -0.24 -6.90 -13.78
C GLU A 56 -1.18 -7.93 -13.16
N LEU A 57 -0.63 -9.06 -12.76
CA LEU A 57 -1.38 -10.10 -12.07
C LEU A 57 -1.67 -9.63 -10.63
N PHE A 58 -2.90 -9.83 -10.19
CA PHE A 58 -3.29 -9.52 -8.83
C PHE A 58 -2.54 -10.37 -7.81
N ASP A 59 -1.90 -9.72 -6.84
CA ASP A 59 -1.33 -10.34 -5.66
C ASP A 59 -1.69 -9.54 -4.40
N GLU A 60 -2.32 -10.22 -3.44
CA GLU A 60 -2.77 -9.57 -2.20
C GLU A 60 -1.59 -9.09 -1.33
N ALA A 61 -0.45 -9.79 -1.40
CA ALA A 61 0.73 -9.41 -0.63
C ALA A 61 1.35 -8.10 -1.15
N GLU A 62 1.38 -7.91 -2.47
CA GLU A 62 1.85 -6.69 -3.10
C GLU A 62 0.95 -5.49 -2.74
N ILE A 63 -0.38 -5.68 -2.77
CA ILE A 63 -1.32 -4.62 -2.36
C ILE A 63 -1.12 -4.21 -0.91
N LYS A 64 -0.86 -5.18 -0.01
CA LYS A 64 -0.56 -4.86 1.39
C LYS A 64 0.77 -4.14 1.57
N ALA A 65 1.78 -4.49 0.78
CA ALA A 65 3.06 -3.78 0.78
C ALA A 65 2.88 -2.32 0.32
N ASP A 66 2.13 -2.09 -0.74
CA ASP A 66 1.81 -0.75 -1.22
C ASP A 66 0.98 0.06 -0.22
N GLN A 67 0.04 -0.59 0.47
CA GLN A 67 -0.71 0.07 1.55
C GLN A 67 0.25 0.57 2.64
N ILE A 68 1.22 -0.24 3.06
CA ILE A 68 2.24 0.15 4.05
C ILE A 68 3.11 1.30 3.51
N ALA A 69 3.56 1.22 2.26
CA ALA A 69 4.36 2.28 1.64
C ALA A 69 3.59 3.63 1.62
N LEU A 70 2.31 3.59 1.29
CA LEU A 70 1.46 4.77 1.36
C LEU A 70 1.31 5.30 2.79
N GLU A 71 1.15 4.44 3.79
CA GLU A 71 1.09 4.84 5.21
C GLU A 71 2.40 5.52 5.66
N GLU A 72 3.55 4.99 5.25
CA GLU A 72 4.86 5.57 5.50
C GLU A 72 5.02 6.94 4.82
N LEU A 73 4.58 7.08 3.55
CA LEU A 73 4.56 8.35 2.85
C LEU A 73 3.75 9.41 3.61
N TYR A 74 2.55 9.05 4.09
CA TYR A 74 1.72 9.97 4.87
C TYR A 74 2.36 10.34 6.21
N LEU A 75 2.98 9.37 6.89
CA LEU A 75 3.73 9.60 8.12
C LEU A 75 4.89 10.59 7.89
N GLU A 76 5.68 10.43 6.83
CA GLU A 76 6.75 11.36 6.44
C GLU A 76 6.24 12.78 6.17
N LYS A 77 5.04 12.90 5.63
CA LYS A 77 4.40 14.20 5.38
C LYS A 77 3.77 14.81 6.63
N GLY A 78 3.83 14.10 7.77
CA GLY A 78 3.37 14.58 9.08
C GLY A 78 1.93 14.20 9.44
N PHE A 79 1.33 13.28 8.71
CA PHE A 79 -0.01 12.74 8.98
C PHE A 79 0.08 11.48 9.84
N TRP A 80 0.31 11.63 11.12
CA TRP A 80 0.65 10.56 12.06
C TRP A 80 -0.46 9.55 12.33
N ASN A 81 -1.71 9.92 12.08
CA ASN A 81 -2.87 9.08 12.32
C ASN A 81 -3.63 8.79 11.02
N SER A 82 -2.98 8.94 9.85
CA SER A 82 -3.59 8.52 8.60
C SER A 82 -3.88 7.02 8.64
N ARG A 83 -4.98 6.64 8.03
CA ARG A 83 -5.37 5.24 7.84
C ARG A 83 -5.60 5.00 6.36
N ILE A 84 -5.04 3.94 5.86
CA ILE A 84 -5.22 3.52 4.47
C ILE A 84 -5.78 2.11 4.47
N GLU A 85 -6.83 1.92 3.72
CA GLU A 85 -7.49 0.62 3.55
C GLU A 85 -7.57 0.32 2.05
N SER A 86 -7.22 -0.90 1.66
CA SER A 86 -7.36 -1.36 0.28
C SER A 86 -8.64 -2.16 0.12
N GLU A 87 -9.44 -1.82 -0.88
CA GLU A 87 -10.64 -2.54 -1.26
C GLU A 87 -10.47 -3.10 -2.67
N VAL A 88 -10.63 -4.41 -2.83
CA VAL A 88 -10.52 -5.09 -4.11
C VAL A 88 -11.90 -5.52 -4.58
N LYS A 89 -12.29 -5.11 -5.78
CA LYS A 89 -13.56 -5.48 -6.40
C LYS A 89 -13.33 -6.16 -7.75
N GLN A 90 -14.01 -7.27 -7.96
CA GLN A 90 -14.00 -7.91 -9.27
C GLN A 90 -14.78 -7.06 -10.27
N MET A 91 -14.20 -6.84 -11.45
CA MET A 91 -14.85 -6.10 -12.53
C MET A 91 -15.87 -6.97 -13.26
N SER A 92 -16.74 -6.34 -14.05
CA SER A 92 -17.85 -7.03 -14.76
C SER A 92 -17.37 -8.11 -15.73
N ASP A 93 -16.18 -8.00 -16.25
CA ASP A 93 -15.55 -8.96 -17.16
C ASP A 93 -15.06 -10.24 -16.47
N LYS A 94 -15.10 -10.27 -15.13
CA LYS A 94 -14.62 -11.37 -14.27
C LYS A 94 -13.15 -11.77 -14.45
N LYS A 95 -12.41 -11.06 -15.28
CA LYS A 95 -10.98 -11.30 -15.58
C LYS A 95 -10.08 -10.30 -14.86
N ASN A 96 -10.63 -9.13 -14.57
CA ASN A 96 -9.91 -8.02 -13.96
C ASN A 96 -10.49 -7.64 -12.58
N VAL A 97 -9.64 -7.03 -11.77
CA VAL A 97 -10.02 -6.44 -10.48
C VAL A 97 -9.74 -4.95 -10.49
N SER A 98 -10.57 -4.19 -9.80
CA SER A 98 -10.34 -2.79 -9.47
C SER A 98 -9.86 -2.71 -8.03
N ILE A 99 -8.79 -1.95 -7.78
CA ILE A 99 -8.23 -1.70 -6.46
C ILE A 99 -8.54 -0.26 -6.08
N LEU A 100 -9.12 -0.06 -4.91
CA LEU A 100 -9.39 1.24 -4.34
C LEU A 100 -8.64 1.38 -3.02
N PHE A 101 -7.68 2.32 -2.95
CA PHE A 101 -7.07 2.76 -1.71
C PHE A 101 -7.92 3.87 -1.09
N ARG A 102 -8.56 3.56 0.04
CA ARG A 102 -9.31 4.55 0.84
C ARG A 102 -8.38 5.15 1.87
N ILE A 103 -8.22 6.45 1.81
CA ILE A 103 -7.32 7.20 2.65
C ILE A 103 -8.14 8.08 3.57
N VAL A 104 -7.87 7.99 4.87
CA VAL A 104 -8.40 8.91 5.87
C VAL A 104 -7.23 9.76 6.34
N GLU A 105 -7.13 10.95 5.80
CA GLU A 105 -6.15 11.95 6.20
C GLU A 105 -6.62 12.62 7.49
N ASN A 106 -5.95 12.36 8.59
CA ASN A 106 -6.19 13.08 9.83
C ASN A 106 -5.35 14.36 9.89
N GLU A 107 -5.48 15.14 10.96
CA GLU A 107 -4.79 16.41 11.12
C GLU A 107 -3.26 16.26 11.00
N LYS A 108 -2.65 17.11 10.22
CA LYS A 108 -1.19 17.20 10.09
C LYS A 108 -0.58 17.73 11.38
N ARG A 109 0.23 16.92 12.04
CA ARG A 109 0.95 17.31 13.25
C ARG A 109 2.34 17.83 12.92
N LYS A 110 2.72 18.91 13.58
CA LYS A 110 4.04 19.52 13.47
C LYS A 110 4.73 19.45 14.83
N ILE A 111 5.99 19.01 14.83
CA ILE A 111 6.78 19.03 16.06
C ILE A 111 7.03 20.48 16.45
N ARG A 112 6.43 20.90 17.54
CA ARG A 112 6.55 22.27 18.06
C ARG A 112 7.85 22.48 18.83
N LYS A 113 8.26 21.47 19.61
CA LYS A 113 9.42 21.53 20.51
C LYS A 113 10.01 20.14 20.71
N ILE A 114 11.31 20.06 20.74
CA ILE A 114 12.07 18.88 21.17
C ILE A 114 12.85 19.31 22.42
N SER A 115 12.76 18.55 23.51
CA SER A 115 13.56 18.71 24.73
C SER A 115 14.35 17.44 24.97
N PHE A 116 15.53 17.57 25.55
CA PHE A 116 16.37 16.47 25.96
C PHE A 116 16.51 16.48 27.48
N GLU A 117 16.49 15.31 28.08
CA GLU A 117 16.70 15.07 29.49
C GLU A 117 17.89 14.12 29.65
N GLY A 118 18.70 14.30 30.72
CA GLY A 118 19.87 13.45 30.97
C GLY A 118 21.08 13.66 30.03
N ASN A 119 21.08 14.73 29.26
CA ASN A 119 22.16 15.05 28.32
C ASN A 119 23.33 15.83 28.94
N GLU A 120 23.89 15.32 30.04
CA GLU A 120 24.97 15.99 30.79
C GLU A 120 26.24 16.25 29.95
N ASN A 121 26.61 15.31 29.11
CA ASN A 121 27.85 15.36 28.31
C ASN A 121 27.69 15.94 26.87
N LEU A 122 26.46 16.11 26.40
CA LEU A 122 26.16 16.59 25.04
C LEU A 122 25.12 17.71 25.09
N SER A 123 25.45 18.86 24.52
CA SER A 123 24.49 19.95 24.42
C SER A 123 23.30 19.58 23.54
N ALA A 124 22.10 20.03 23.89
CA ALA A 124 20.87 19.86 23.12
C ALA A 124 21.04 20.29 21.65
N ARG A 125 21.86 21.32 21.37
CA ARG A 125 22.17 21.81 20.03
C ARG A 125 22.98 20.80 19.21
N LYS A 126 23.91 20.05 19.82
CA LYS A 126 24.68 18.99 19.16
C LYS A 126 23.81 17.78 18.85
N LEU A 127 22.88 17.45 19.77
CA LEU A 127 21.91 16.37 19.57
C LEU A 127 20.94 16.69 18.43
N LEU A 128 20.34 17.90 18.41
CA LEU A 128 19.45 18.35 17.35
C LEU A 128 20.09 18.32 15.96
N LYS A 129 21.40 18.59 15.84
CA LYS A 129 22.11 18.52 14.57
C LYS A 129 22.27 17.11 14.00
N LYS A 130 22.23 16.09 14.86
CA LYS A 130 22.38 14.68 14.44
C LYS A 130 21.04 13.96 14.26
N MET A 131 19.94 14.62 14.60
CA MET A 131 18.59 14.06 14.43
C MET A 131 18.08 14.35 13.02
N GLU A 132 17.47 13.36 12.40
CA GLU A 132 16.74 13.53 11.14
C GLU A 132 15.43 14.29 11.35
N THR A 133 14.88 14.21 12.57
CA THR A 133 13.65 14.91 12.96
C THR A 133 13.97 16.28 13.57
N ALA A 134 13.44 17.35 12.99
CA ALA A 134 13.62 18.71 13.47
C ALA A 134 12.29 19.43 13.74
N PRO A 135 12.24 20.38 14.71
CA PRO A 135 11.07 21.21 14.91
C PRO A 135 10.75 22.03 13.66
N TRP A 136 9.47 22.18 13.31
CA TRP A 136 8.99 22.83 12.08
C TRP A 136 9.59 24.24 11.84
N ARG A 137 9.91 25.01 12.89
CA ARG A 137 10.52 26.36 12.76
C ARG A 137 11.97 26.32 12.30
N PHE A 138 12.70 25.22 12.44
CA PHE A 138 14.12 25.14 12.11
C PHE A 138 14.37 25.10 10.60
N TRP A 139 13.47 24.53 9.79
CA TRP A 139 13.61 24.39 8.34
C TRP A 139 13.36 25.68 7.57
N ARG A 140 12.63 26.65 8.14
CA ARG A 140 12.37 27.93 7.45
C ARG A 140 13.60 28.82 7.30
N PHE A 141 14.66 28.60 8.05
CA PHE A 141 15.90 29.41 7.98
C PHE A 141 16.86 28.98 6.84
N TRP A 142 16.64 27.82 6.23
CA TRP A 142 17.55 27.26 5.22
C TRP A 142 16.95 27.23 3.80
N GLN A 143 15.73 27.68 3.62
CA GLN A 143 15.12 27.89 2.30
C GLN A 143 15.12 29.38 1.99
N LYS A 144 16.27 29.89 1.54
CA LYS A 144 16.40 31.10 0.73
C LYS A 144 16.94 30.70 -0.62
#